data_2217ffa680f70df8a8df640408d2303b
#
_entry.id   2217ffa680f70df8a8df640408d2303b
#
_cell.length_a   1.000
_cell.length_b   1.000
_cell.length_c   1.000
_cell.angle_alpha   90.00
_cell.angle_beta   90.00
_cell.angle_gamma   90.00
#
_symmetry.space_group_name_H-M   'P 1'
#
loop_
_entity.id
_entity.type
_entity.pdbx_description
1 polymer ?
#
loop_
_entity_poly.entity_id
_entity_poly.type
_entity_poly.pdbx_seq_one_letter_code
_entity_poly.pdbx_strand_id
1 'polypeptide(L)'
;MALARAIVLQPECILYDEPTTGLDPIRSDVVAKLITMLRESLRPTSVVVTHDIPLAFKVADHLLLLREGTIHFSGPPIAFKETEDPIVRAFLDGDSNLGDEVAA
;
A
#
# COMPACT_ATOMS: atom_id res chain seq x y z
N MET A 1 17.79 -9.67 -3.44
CA MET A 1 16.58 -9.00 -2.96
C MET A 1 16.17 -7.91 -3.93
N ALA A 2 14.91 -7.92 -4.35
CA ALA A 2 14.43 -7.01 -5.40
C ALA A 2 14.58 -5.53 -5.02
N LEU A 3 14.31 -5.17 -3.76
CA LEU A 3 14.42 -3.78 -3.31
C LEU A 3 15.84 -3.25 -3.40
N ALA A 4 16.83 -4.03 -2.95
CA ALA A 4 18.23 -3.62 -3.01
C ALA A 4 18.72 -3.45 -4.45
N ARG A 5 18.29 -4.34 -5.34
CA ARG A 5 18.64 -4.23 -6.76
C ARG A 5 18.06 -2.97 -7.38
N ALA A 6 16.81 -2.62 -7.04
CA ALA A 6 16.18 -1.41 -7.53
C ALA A 6 16.94 -0.17 -7.07
N ILE A 7 17.40 -0.13 -5.83
CA ILE A 7 18.18 1.00 -5.29
C ILE A 7 19.49 1.18 -6.05
N VAL A 8 20.19 0.08 -6.31
CA VAL A 8 21.48 0.12 -7.02
C VAL A 8 21.32 0.69 -8.43
N LEU A 9 20.21 0.35 -9.10
CA LEU A 9 19.95 0.82 -10.46
C LEU A 9 19.37 2.24 -10.51
N GLN A 10 18.97 2.80 -9.36
CA GLN A 10 18.34 4.11 -9.23
C GLN A 10 17.20 4.28 -10.25
N PRO A 11 16.17 3.42 -10.21
CA PRO A 11 15.10 3.45 -11.20
C PRO A 11 14.20 4.67 -11.04
N GLU A 12 13.52 5.03 -12.12
CA GLU A 12 12.49 6.08 -12.06
C GLU A 12 11.22 5.61 -11.38
N CYS A 13 10.96 4.30 -11.40
CA CYS A 13 9.78 3.69 -10.79
C CYS A 13 10.18 2.45 -9.99
N ILE A 14 9.66 2.33 -8.78
CA ILE A 14 9.87 1.17 -7.92
C ILE A 14 8.51 0.51 -7.68
N LEU A 15 8.43 -0.80 -7.89
CA LEU A 15 7.25 -1.59 -7.59
C LEU A 15 7.53 -2.42 -6.33
N TYR A 16 6.70 -2.25 -5.31
CA TYR A 16 6.72 -3.06 -4.10
C TYR A 16 5.51 -3.99 -4.13
N ASP A 17 5.75 -5.29 -4.21
CA ASP A 17 4.69 -6.28 -4.27
C ASP A 17 4.61 -7.01 -2.93
N GLU A 18 3.57 -6.72 -2.16
CA GLU A 18 3.34 -7.30 -0.83
C GLU A 18 4.59 -7.27 0.07
N PRO A 19 5.20 -6.09 0.30
CA PRO A 19 6.51 -6.02 0.94
C PRO A 19 6.53 -6.43 2.41
N THR A 20 5.37 -6.50 3.08
CA THR A 20 5.28 -6.87 4.49
C THR A 20 4.69 -8.26 4.70
N THR A 21 4.43 -9.02 3.65
CA THR A 21 3.88 -10.38 3.77
C THR A 21 4.79 -11.26 4.62
N GLY A 22 4.20 -11.90 5.62
CA GLY A 22 4.93 -12.79 6.51
C GLY A 22 5.74 -12.10 7.61
N LEU A 23 5.68 -10.77 7.70
CA LEU A 23 6.39 -10.03 8.72
C LEU A 23 5.47 -9.69 9.89
N ASP A 24 6.07 -9.66 11.10
CA ASP A 24 5.38 -9.18 12.29
C ASP A 24 5.20 -7.65 12.23
N PRO A 25 4.38 -7.05 13.14
CA PRO A 25 4.14 -5.60 13.10
C PRO A 25 5.40 -4.74 13.23
N ILE A 26 6.40 -5.20 13.99
CA ILE A 26 7.64 -4.44 14.18
C ILE A 26 8.44 -4.40 12.88
N ARG A 27 8.60 -5.54 12.23
CA ARG A 27 9.33 -5.63 10.96
C ARG A 27 8.59 -4.94 9.83
N SER A 28 7.25 -5.03 9.82
CA SER A 28 6.43 -4.30 8.85
C SER A 28 6.62 -2.80 8.98
N ASP A 29 6.73 -2.28 10.21
CA ASP A 29 6.99 -0.87 10.44
C ASP A 29 8.37 -0.44 9.93
N VAL A 30 9.38 -1.29 10.08
CA VAL A 30 10.72 -1.04 9.52
C VAL A 30 10.65 -0.91 8.01
N VAL A 31 9.89 -1.79 7.34
CA VAL A 31 9.72 -1.72 5.89
C VAL A 31 9.02 -0.41 5.49
N ALA A 32 7.98 -0.02 6.23
CA ALA A 32 7.27 1.24 5.96
C ALA A 32 8.22 2.44 6.06
N LYS A 33 9.06 2.47 7.08
CA LYS A 33 10.05 3.53 7.25
C LYS A 33 11.08 3.55 6.13
N LEU A 34 11.51 2.37 5.68
CA LEU A 34 12.45 2.26 4.57
C LEU A 34 11.84 2.80 3.27
N ILE A 35 10.60 2.44 2.96
CA ILE A 35 9.89 2.94 1.78
C ILE A 35 9.81 4.47 1.83
N THR A 36 9.43 5.03 2.98
CA THR A 36 9.34 6.47 3.16
C THR A 36 10.68 7.16 2.98
N MET A 37 11.73 6.58 3.54
CA MET A 37 13.09 7.11 3.43
C MET A 37 13.57 7.12 1.98
N LEU A 38 13.34 6.05 1.24
CA LEU A 38 13.72 5.97 -0.17
C LEU A 38 12.93 6.97 -1.02
N ARG A 39 11.66 7.16 -0.71
CA ARG A 39 10.83 8.16 -1.37
C ARG A 39 11.41 9.56 -1.20
N GLU A 40 11.83 9.92 0.00
CA GLU A 40 12.39 11.23 0.29
C GLU A 40 13.79 11.44 -0.30
N SER A 41 14.61 10.37 -0.31
CA SER A 41 15.99 10.46 -0.76
C SER A 41 16.14 10.40 -2.27
N LEU A 42 15.45 9.48 -2.93
CA LEU A 42 15.59 9.21 -4.36
C LEU A 42 14.43 9.77 -5.18
N ARG A 43 13.30 10.01 -4.53
CA ARG A 43 12.07 10.53 -5.13
C ARG A 43 11.60 9.77 -6.37
N PRO A 44 11.62 8.42 -6.36
CA PRO A 44 11.09 7.65 -7.49
C PRO A 44 9.56 7.68 -7.46
N THR A 45 8.93 7.39 -8.59
CA THR A 45 7.54 7.01 -8.59
C THR A 45 7.46 5.62 -7.98
N SER A 46 6.63 5.45 -6.95
CA SER A 46 6.52 4.18 -6.25
C SER A 46 5.09 3.66 -6.32
N VAL A 47 4.96 2.37 -6.62
CA VAL A 47 3.68 1.67 -6.59
C VAL A 47 3.80 0.54 -5.57
N VAL A 48 2.91 0.54 -4.58
CA VAL A 48 2.89 -0.48 -3.54
C VAL A 48 1.60 -1.28 -3.67
N VAL A 49 1.73 -2.58 -3.87
CA VAL A 49 0.58 -3.50 -3.90
C VAL A 49 0.57 -4.25 -2.58
N THR A 50 -0.49 -4.09 -1.79
CA THR A 50 -0.53 -4.68 -0.46
C THR A 50 -1.95 -4.84 0.07
N HIS A 51 -2.14 -5.82 0.97
CA HIS A 51 -3.33 -5.97 1.81
C HIS A 51 -3.11 -5.35 3.20
N ASP A 52 -1.91 -4.87 3.47
CA ASP A 52 -1.54 -4.29 4.76
C ASP A 52 -2.03 -2.85 4.82
N ILE A 53 -3.18 -2.65 5.44
CA ILE A 53 -3.82 -1.33 5.53
C ILE A 53 -2.94 -0.31 6.28
N PRO A 54 -2.36 -0.65 7.45
CA PRO A 54 -1.44 0.28 8.11
C PRO A 54 -0.28 0.72 7.24
N LEU A 55 0.33 -0.20 6.48
CA LEU A 55 1.40 0.13 5.56
C LEU A 55 0.91 1.11 4.49
N ALA A 56 -0.22 0.80 3.86
CA ALA A 56 -0.78 1.64 2.80
C ALA A 56 -1.01 3.08 3.29
N PHE A 57 -1.60 3.24 4.48
CA PHE A 57 -1.85 4.56 5.02
C PHE A 57 -0.59 5.31 5.44
N LYS A 58 0.47 4.59 5.79
CA LYS A 58 1.74 5.21 6.19
C LYS A 58 2.54 5.75 5.01
N VAL A 59 2.51 5.05 3.87
CA VAL A 59 3.43 5.34 2.78
C VAL A 59 2.78 6.00 1.57
N ALA A 60 1.47 5.93 1.42
CA ALA A 60 0.80 6.37 0.19
C ALA A 60 0.40 7.84 0.21
N ASP A 61 0.57 8.50 -0.93
CA ASP A 61 -0.03 9.79 -1.20
C ASP A 61 -1.39 9.64 -1.86
N HIS A 62 -1.57 8.53 -2.58
CA HIS A 62 -2.80 8.22 -3.29
C HIS A 62 -3.06 6.73 -3.17
N LEU A 63 -4.28 6.35 -2.86
CA LEU A 63 -4.68 4.96 -2.67
C LEU A 63 -5.67 4.55 -3.75
N LEU A 64 -5.53 3.32 -4.21
CA LEU A 64 -6.47 2.68 -5.12
C LEU A 64 -6.98 1.40 -4.47
N LEU A 65 -8.30 1.25 -4.42
CA LEU A 65 -8.91 0.01 -3.96
C LEU A 65 -9.39 -0.77 -5.17
N LEU A 66 -8.78 -1.93 -5.40
CA LEU A 66 -9.15 -2.81 -6.50
C LEU A 66 -10.13 -3.86 -6.03
N ARG A 67 -11.14 -4.10 -6.84
CA ARG A 67 -12.14 -5.13 -6.59
C ARG A 67 -12.61 -5.71 -7.92
N GLU A 68 -12.56 -7.04 -8.03
CA GLU A 68 -13.02 -7.76 -9.21
C GLU A 68 -12.37 -7.24 -10.51
N GLY A 69 -11.07 -6.93 -10.43
CA GLY A 69 -10.30 -6.49 -11.60
C GLY A 69 -10.51 -5.03 -11.99
N THR A 70 -11.26 -4.26 -11.20
CA THR A 70 -11.51 -2.85 -11.48
C THR A 70 -11.17 -1.98 -10.28
N ILE A 71 -10.95 -0.70 -10.54
CA ILE A 71 -10.74 0.28 -9.47
C ILE A 71 -12.12 0.64 -8.90
N HIS A 72 -12.36 0.25 -7.65
CA HIS A 72 -13.61 0.54 -6.94
C HIS A 72 -13.63 1.95 -6.35
N PHE A 73 -12.50 2.38 -5.80
CA PHE A 73 -12.38 3.68 -5.15
C PHE A 73 -10.93 4.17 -5.27
N SER A 74 -10.76 5.46 -5.44
CA SER A 74 -9.42 6.05 -5.48
C SER A 74 -9.44 7.44 -4.86
N GLY A 75 -8.30 7.82 -4.28
CA GLY A 75 -8.16 9.14 -3.67
C GLY A 75 -7.02 9.18 -2.66
N PRO A 76 -6.78 10.35 -2.06
CA PRO A 76 -5.81 10.46 -0.97
C PRO A 76 -6.30 9.67 0.26
N PRO A 77 -5.40 9.35 1.21
CA PRO A 77 -5.81 8.59 2.40
C PRO A 77 -6.99 9.17 3.16
N ILE A 78 -7.09 10.50 3.23
CA ILE A 78 -8.19 11.15 3.92
C ILE A 78 -9.55 10.82 3.28
N ALA A 79 -9.60 10.69 1.95
CA ALA A 79 -10.84 10.35 1.26
C ALA A 79 -11.33 8.94 1.65
N PHE A 80 -10.40 8.01 1.86
CA PHE A 80 -10.75 6.66 2.33
C PHE A 80 -11.28 6.68 3.77
N LYS A 81 -10.73 7.56 4.61
CA LYS A 81 -11.18 7.67 6.00
C LYS A 81 -12.56 8.31 6.12
N GLU A 82 -12.90 9.19 5.21
CA GLU A 82 -14.14 9.99 5.27
C GLU A 82 -15.29 9.39 4.47
N THR A 83 -15.02 8.46 3.53
CA THR A 83 -16.05 7.92 2.68
C THR A 83 -17.05 7.06 3.47
N GLU A 84 -18.31 7.07 3.01
CA GLU A 84 -19.36 6.21 3.55
C GLU A 84 -19.57 4.96 2.70
N ASP A 85 -18.75 4.76 1.66
CA ASP A 85 -18.83 3.59 0.79
C ASP A 85 -18.73 2.30 1.62
N PRO A 86 -19.74 1.41 1.57
CA PRO A 86 -19.74 0.23 2.43
C PRO A 86 -18.60 -0.76 2.14
N ILE A 87 -18.15 -0.84 0.90
CA ILE A 87 -17.04 -1.72 0.53
C ILE A 87 -15.73 -1.19 1.14
N VAL A 88 -15.50 0.10 1.03
CA VAL A 88 -14.30 0.73 1.63
C VAL A 88 -14.34 0.58 3.14
N ARG A 89 -15.49 0.85 3.77
CA ARG A 89 -15.64 0.70 5.22
C ARG A 89 -15.37 -0.72 5.68
N ALA A 90 -15.93 -1.71 4.99
CA ALA A 90 -15.73 -3.11 5.33
C ALA A 90 -14.26 -3.50 5.22
N PHE A 91 -13.58 -3.03 4.18
CA PHE A 91 -12.17 -3.32 3.98
C PHE A 91 -11.30 -2.71 5.09
N LEU A 92 -11.56 -1.44 5.44
CA LEU A 92 -10.82 -0.76 6.50
C LEU A 92 -11.09 -1.35 7.88
N ASP A 93 -12.31 -1.83 8.10
CA ASP A 93 -12.70 -2.44 9.38
C ASP A 93 -12.27 -3.92 9.48
N GLY A 94 -11.71 -4.47 8.41
CA GLY A 94 -11.24 -5.85 8.42
C GLY A 94 -12.34 -6.89 8.28
N ASP A 95 -13.46 -6.54 7.61
CA ASP A 95 -14.54 -7.49 7.36
C ASP A 95 -14.07 -8.60 6.42
N SER A 96 -13.92 -9.83 6.96
CA SER A 96 -13.39 -10.96 6.22
C SER A 96 -14.30 -11.42 5.08
N ASN A 97 -15.58 -11.14 5.13
CA ASN A 97 -16.52 -11.52 4.06
C ASN A 97 -16.33 -10.69 2.80
N LEU A 98 -15.84 -9.47 2.94
CA LEU A 98 -15.56 -8.58 1.83
C LEU A 98 -14.07 -8.42 1.58
N GLY A 99 -13.23 -8.56 2.61
CA GLY A 99 -11.79 -8.39 2.51
C GLY A 99 -11.13 -9.32 1.51
N ASP A 100 -11.61 -10.56 1.39
CA ASP A 100 -11.07 -11.55 0.46
C ASP A 100 -11.36 -11.20 -1.00
N GLU A 101 -12.34 -10.36 -1.26
CA GLU A 101 -12.73 -9.94 -2.60
C GLU A 101 -12.00 -8.67 -3.05
N VAL A 102 -11.24 -8.05 -2.15
CA VAL A 102 -10.62 -6.75 -2.38
C VAL A 102 -9.11 -6.91 -2.46
N ALA A 103 -8.51 -6.35 -3.50
CA ALA A 103 -7.06 -6.25 -3.64
C ALA A 103 -6.65 -4.78 -3.59
N ALA A 104 -5.65 -4.51 -2.80
CA ALA A 104 -5.12 -3.16 -2.66
C ALA A 104 -3.98 -2.89 -3.65
#